data_84bbbe698d3a964835fd9ead0783e213
#
_entry.id   84bbbe698d3a964835fd9ead0783e213
#
_cell.length_a   1.000
_cell.length_b   1.000
_cell.length_c   1.000
_cell.angle_alpha   90.00
_cell.angle_beta   90.00
_cell.angle_gamma   90.00
#
_symmetry.space_group_name_H-M   'P 1'
#
loop_
_entity.id
_entity.type
_entity.pdbx_description
1 polymer ?
#
loop_
_entity_poly.entity_id
_entity_poly.type
_entity_poly.pdbx_seq_one_letter_code
_entity_poly.pdbx_strand_id
1 'polypeptide(L)'
;MQKRKKQLAERSMEQFCAGLLNKKVCTLFCKMAGISMEQKAGQVPDKVYERFTALFKNWTLTVEKPNGFDMAQICAGGLSMQEINAHFAMKKCPHVYVVGELLDVDGICGGYNLQWAWTSGYLAGQYAASDS
;
A
#
# COMPACT_ATOMS: atom_id res chain seq x y z
N MET A 1 -4.96 -22.71 -8.56
CA MET A 1 -4.17 -22.44 -9.81
C MET A 1 -4.43 -23.49 -10.90
N GLN A 2 -4.45 -24.79 -10.66
CA GLN A 2 -4.67 -25.85 -11.68
C GLN A 2 -6.03 -25.71 -12.41
N LYS A 3 -7.14 -25.42 -11.69
CA LYS A 3 -8.45 -25.19 -12.30
C LYS A 3 -8.38 -24.04 -13.33
N ARG A 4 -7.71 -22.93 -12.98
CA ARG A 4 -7.52 -21.77 -13.85
C ARG A 4 -6.67 -22.11 -15.08
N LYS A 5 -5.61 -22.93 -14.93
CA LYS A 5 -4.78 -23.39 -16.05
C LYS A 5 -5.62 -24.14 -17.09
N LYS A 6 -6.52 -25.03 -16.66
CA LYS A 6 -7.43 -25.75 -17.56
C LYS A 6 -8.42 -24.81 -18.26
N GLN A 7 -9.01 -23.86 -17.53
CA GLN A 7 -9.98 -22.93 -18.09
C GLN A 7 -9.39 -21.93 -19.07
N LEU A 8 -8.14 -21.53 -18.87
CA LEU A 8 -7.45 -20.53 -19.68
C LEU A 8 -6.31 -21.12 -20.51
N ALA A 9 -6.37 -22.42 -20.83
CA ALA A 9 -5.29 -23.14 -21.52
C ALA A 9 -4.87 -22.49 -22.84
N GLU A 10 -5.82 -21.96 -23.61
CA GLU A 10 -5.60 -21.29 -24.90
C GLU A 10 -5.20 -19.82 -24.79
N ARG A 11 -5.26 -19.24 -23.59
CA ARG A 11 -4.88 -17.86 -23.34
C ARG A 11 -3.40 -17.72 -23.07
N SER A 12 -2.81 -16.56 -23.44
CA SER A 12 -1.42 -16.24 -23.08
C SER A 12 -1.22 -16.18 -21.58
N MET A 13 0.01 -16.36 -21.13
CA MET A 13 0.35 -16.19 -19.70
C MET A 13 0.08 -14.77 -19.21
N GLU A 14 0.17 -13.76 -20.05
CA GLU A 14 -0.26 -12.40 -19.72
C GLU A 14 -1.75 -12.35 -19.34
N GLN A 15 -2.60 -12.93 -20.19
CA GLN A 15 -4.05 -13.02 -19.93
C GLN A 15 -4.37 -13.93 -18.74
N PHE A 16 -3.61 -15.01 -18.58
CA PHE A 16 -3.74 -15.89 -17.43
C PHE A 16 -3.46 -15.17 -16.11
N CYS A 17 -2.47 -14.29 -16.08
CA CYS A 17 -2.06 -13.53 -14.90
C CYS A 17 -3.00 -12.36 -14.56
N ALA A 18 -3.82 -11.91 -15.50
CA ALA A 18 -4.75 -10.81 -15.26
C ALA A 18 -5.66 -11.08 -14.05
N GLY A 19 -5.71 -10.14 -13.12
CA GLY A 19 -6.51 -10.26 -11.91
C GLY A 19 -5.94 -11.17 -10.82
N LEU A 20 -4.73 -11.75 -10.97
CA LEU A 20 -4.08 -12.52 -9.91
C LEU A 20 -3.23 -11.63 -9.00
N LEU A 21 -2.32 -10.86 -9.58
CA LEU A 21 -1.42 -9.94 -8.91
C LEU A 21 -1.16 -8.73 -9.81
N ASN A 22 -0.41 -7.76 -9.27
CA ASN A 22 0.10 -6.66 -10.10
C ASN A 22 0.86 -7.20 -11.33
N LYS A 23 0.65 -6.61 -12.51
CA LYS A 23 1.24 -7.05 -13.78
C LYS A 23 2.76 -7.20 -13.69
N LYS A 24 3.47 -6.23 -13.06
CA LYS A 24 4.93 -6.28 -12.90
C LYS A 24 5.40 -7.51 -12.12
N VAL A 25 4.67 -7.86 -11.05
CA VAL A 25 4.98 -9.04 -10.21
C VAL A 25 4.74 -10.32 -10.99
N CYS A 26 3.62 -10.44 -11.71
CA CYS A 26 3.34 -11.60 -12.55
C CYS A 26 4.40 -11.78 -13.65
N THR A 27 4.81 -10.69 -14.31
CA THR A 27 5.88 -10.71 -15.31
C THR A 27 7.20 -11.21 -14.71
N LEU A 28 7.55 -10.73 -13.51
CA LEU A 28 8.74 -11.20 -12.79
C LEU A 28 8.66 -12.69 -12.47
N PHE A 29 7.53 -13.17 -11.96
CA PHE A 29 7.34 -14.58 -11.62
C PHE A 29 7.39 -15.48 -12.86
N CYS A 30 6.80 -15.06 -13.96
CA CYS A 30 6.94 -15.75 -15.24
C CYS A 30 8.40 -15.85 -15.66
N LYS A 31 9.13 -14.74 -15.62
CA LYS A 31 10.58 -14.72 -15.95
C LYS A 31 11.40 -15.65 -15.04
N MET A 32 11.16 -15.62 -13.73
CA MET A 32 11.85 -16.48 -12.76
C MET A 32 11.53 -17.96 -12.98
N ALA A 33 10.34 -18.29 -13.43
CA ALA A 33 9.94 -19.65 -13.75
C ALA A 33 10.40 -20.12 -15.15
N GLY A 34 10.91 -19.20 -16.00
CA GLY A 34 11.28 -19.48 -17.38
C GLY A 34 10.08 -19.56 -18.34
N ILE A 35 9.04 -18.77 -18.08
CA ILE A 35 7.80 -18.72 -18.87
C ILE A 35 7.74 -17.43 -19.66
N SER A 36 7.50 -17.49 -20.98
CA SER A 36 7.17 -16.30 -21.76
C SER A 36 5.74 -15.83 -21.48
N MET A 37 5.55 -14.51 -21.40
CA MET A 37 4.22 -13.91 -21.22
C MET A 37 3.27 -14.19 -22.42
N GLU A 38 3.82 -14.45 -23.58
CA GLU A 38 3.08 -14.74 -24.81
C GLU A 38 2.71 -16.22 -24.95
N GLN A 39 3.41 -17.09 -24.20
CA GLN A 39 3.16 -18.55 -24.23
C GLN A 39 1.76 -18.87 -23.74
N LYS A 40 1.08 -19.82 -24.40
CA LYS A 40 -0.23 -20.31 -23.96
C LYS A 40 -0.10 -21.02 -22.61
N ALA A 41 -1.02 -20.73 -21.67
CA ALA A 41 -0.99 -21.31 -20.32
C ALA A 41 -1.05 -22.84 -20.33
N GLY A 42 -1.79 -23.44 -21.26
CA GLY A 42 -1.87 -24.89 -21.41
C GLY A 42 -0.56 -25.56 -21.87
N GLN A 43 0.31 -24.82 -22.54
CA GLN A 43 1.59 -25.30 -23.06
C GLN A 43 2.72 -25.21 -22.02
N VAL A 44 2.48 -24.58 -20.87
CA VAL A 44 3.48 -24.53 -19.78
C VAL A 44 3.60 -25.91 -19.14
N PRO A 45 4.80 -26.54 -19.15
CA PRO A 45 5.01 -27.85 -18.54
C PRO A 45 4.65 -27.81 -17.03
N ASP A 46 4.10 -28.89 -16.49
CA ASP A 46 3.59 -28.92 -15.12
C ASP A 46 4.66 -28.60 -14.09
N LYS A 47 5.89 -29.13 -14.22
CA LYS A 47 7.02 -28.79 -13.33
C LYS A 47 7.35 -27.28 -13.34
N VAL A 48 7.27 -26.64 -14.49
CA VAL A 48 7.52 -25.20 -14.64
C VAL A 48 6.37 -24.42 -14.00
N TYR A 49 5.15 -24.88 -14.22
CA TYR A 49 3.96 -24.30 -13.64
C TYR A 49 3.90 -24.40 -12.11
N GLU A 50 4.39 -25.53 -11.55
CA GLU A 50 4.53 -25.68 -10.09
C GLU A 50 5.52 -24.66 -9.51
N ARG A 51 6.69 -24.46 -10.13
CA ARG A 51 7.64 -23.41 -9.75
C ARG A 51 7.00 -22.03 -9.80
N PHE A 52 6.31 -21.73 -10.87
CA PHE A 52 5.57 -20.45 -11.00
C PHE A 52 4.55 -20.27 -9.87
N THR A 53 3.75 -21.31 -9.57
CA THR A 53 2.74 -21.21 -8.51
C THR A 53 3.33 -21.12 -7.11
N ALA A 54 4.49 -21.73 -6.88
CA ALA A 54 5.19 -21.65 -5.60
C ALA A 54 5.64 -20.22 -5.28
N LEU A 55 6.00 -19.42 -6.27
CA LEU A 55 6.41 -18.02 -6.07
C LEU A 55 5.29 -17.16 -5.45
N PHE A 56 4.02 -17.48 -5.69
CA PHE A 56 2.91 -16.75 -5.09
C PHE A 56 2.81 -16.88 -3.58
N LYS A 57 3.38 -17.95 -3.00
CA LYS A 57 3.27 -18.23 -1.58
C LYS A 57 4.61 -18.18 -0.84
N ASN A 58 5.69 -18.52 -1.54
CA ASN A 58 6.98 -18.77 -0.92
C ASN A 58 8.10 -17.93 -1.54
N TRP A 59 7.78 -16.81 -2.18
CA TRP A 59 8.81 -15.90 -2.66
C TRP A 59 9.48 -15.18 -1.49
N THR A 60 10.77 -15.43 -1.33
CA THR A 60 11.57 -14.82 -0.27
C THR A 60 12.42 -13.70 -0.84
N LEU A 61 12.43 -12.55 -0.16
CA LEU A 61 13.27 -11.41 -0.45
C LEU A 61 14.15 -11.10 0.75
N THR A 62 15.41 -10.79 0.50
CA THR A 62 16.30 -10.24 1.54
C THR A 62 16.10 -8.74 1.58
N VAL A 63 15.71 -8.22 2.75
CA VAL A 63 15.61 -6.78 2.98
C VAL A 63 16.93 -6.30 3.56
N GLU A 64 17.63 -5.44 2.83
CA GLU A 64 18.95 -4.92 3.25
C GLU A 64 18.80 -3.65 4.11
N LYS A 65 17.96 -2.70 3.68
CA LYS A 65 17.72 -1.44 4.37
C LYS A 65 16.38 -0.83 3.94
N PRO A 66 15.78 0.03 4.77
CA PRO A 66 14.64 0.85 4.35
C PRO A 66 15.09 1.93 3.34
N ASN A 67 14.14 2.46 2.59
CA ASN A 67 14.35 3.67 1.80
C ASN A 67 14.51 4.90 2.72
N GLY A 68 14.99 6.01 2.17
CA GLY A 68 15.06 7.29 2.88
C GLY A 68 13.67 7.90 3.15
N PHE A 69 13.61 8.89 4.02
CA PHE A 69 12.36 9.58 4.39
C PHE A 69 11.66 10.23 3.20
N ASP A 70 12.38 10.66 2.18
CA ASP A 70 11.86 11.20 0.92
C ASP A 70 10.96 10.22 0.16
N MET A 71 11.08 8.92 0.45
CA MET A 71 10.24 7.86 -0.12
C MET A 71 9.12 7.38 0.82
N ALA A 72 9.04 7.92 2.04
CA ALA A 72 8.01 7.57 3.00
C ALA A 72 6.64 8.12 2.57
N GLN A 73 5.60 7.31 2.69
CA GLN A 73 4.21 7.75 2.47
C GLN A 73 3.64 8.45 3.70
N ILE A 74 4.11 8.07 4.88
CA ILE A 74 3.77 8.66 6.17
C ILE A 74 5.02 8.60 7.06
N CYS A 75 5.10 9.50 8.04
CA CYS A 75 6.13 9.49 9.07
C CYS A 75 5.47 9.36 10.44
N ALA A 76 5.98 8.46 11.26
CA ALA A 76 5.54 8.32 12.65
C ALA A 76 6.16 9.43 13.51
N GLY A 77 5.46 9.86 14.55
CA GLY A 77 5.83 10.94 15.43
C GLY A 77 5.13 12.26 15.08
N GLY A 78 5.44 13.30 15.82
CA GLY A 78 4.80 14.61 15.67
C GLY A 78 4.55 15.28 17.01
N LEU A 79 3.68 16.29 17.02
CA LEU A 79 3.24 16.95 18.24
C LEU A 79 2.29 16.03 19.02
N SER A 80 2.60 15.80 20.30
CA SER A 80 1.76 14.97 21.15
C SER A 80 0.33 15.54 21.26
N MET A 81 -0.66 14.68 21.20
CA MET A 81 -2.07 15.03 21.46
C MET A 81 -2.30 15.66 22.83
N GLN A 82 -1.38 15.46 23.78
CA GLN A 82 -1.44 16.09 25.09
C GLN A 82 -1.12 17.59 25.06
N GLU A 83 -0.44 18.08 24.04
CA GLU A 83 -0.08 19.49 23.86
C GLU A 83 -1.20 20.34 23.23
N ILE A 84 -2.27 19.72 22.74
CA ILE A 84 -3.44 20.40 22.17
C ILE A 84 -4.68 20.19 23.04
N ASN A 85 -5.65 21.09 22.90
CA ASN A 85 -6.97 20.97 23.51
C ASN A 85 -7.95 20.23 22.60
N ALA A 86 -9.20 20.06 23.01
CA ALA A 86 -10.25 19.40 22.23
C ALA A 86 -10.61 20.12 20.91
N HIS A 87 -10.19 21.36 20.73
CA HIS A 87 -10.41 22.18 19.55
C HIS A 87 -9.18 22.24 18.63
N PHE A 88 -8.20 21.38 18.83
CA PHE A 88 -6.94 21.37 18.09
C PHE A 88 -6.04 22.59 18.29
N ALA A 89 -6.35 23.48 19.23
CA ALA A 89 -5.49 24.60 19.59
C ALA A 89 -4.37 24.15 20.55
N MET A 90 -3.18 24.70 20.36
CA MET A 90 -2.05 24.44 21.25
C MET A 90 -2.32 25.03 22.64
N LYS A 91 -2.12 24.23 23.70
CA LYS A 91 -2.31 24.69 25.08
C LYS A 91 -1.36 25.80 25.49
N LYS A 92 -0.13 25.80 24.96
CA LYS A 92 0.90 26.81 25.26
C LYS A 92 0.89 28.00 24.32
N CYS A 93 0.21 27.91 23.19
CA CYS A 93 0.13 28.96 22.18
C CYS A 93 -1.33 29.08 21.70
N PRO A 94 -2.21 29.79 22.42
CA PRO A 94 -3.59 30.03 21.99
C PRO A 94 -3.63 30.61 20.58
N HIS A 95 -4.67 30.31 19.82
CA HIS A 95 -4.87 30.69 18.40
C HIS A 95 -3.90 30.02 17.40
N VAL A 96 -3.05 29.07 17.83
CA VAL A 96 -2.28 28.18 16.93
C VAL A 96 -2.92 26.81 16.93
N TYR A 97 -3.43 26.41 15.76
CA TYR A 97 -4.10 25.14 15.56
C TYR A 97 -3.19 24.18 14.82
N VAL A 98 -3.10 22.95 15.30
CA VAL A 98 -2.26 21.89 14.70
C VAL A 98 -3.13 20.73 14.28
N VAL A 99 -2.99 20.27 13.03
CA VAL A 99 -3.86 19.28 12.42
C VAL A 99 -3.10 18.29 11.54
N GLY A 100 -3.74 17.21 11.17
CA GLY A 100 -3.21 16.22 10.24
C GLY A 100 -1.98 15.51 10.78
N GLU A 101 -1.01 15.27 9.91
CA GLU A 101 0.20 14.50 10.18
C GLU A 101 1.23 15.23 11.08
N LEU A 102 1.03 16.52 11.34
CA LEU A 102 1.81 17.23 12.37
C LEU A 102 1.51 16.73 13.78
N LEU A 103 0.35 16.14 14.00
CA LEU A 103 -0.01 15.48 15.25
C LEU A 103 0.49 14.04 15.23
N ASP A 104 0.94 13.56 16.38
CA ASP A 104 1.38 12.18 16.60
C ASP A 104 0.16 11.23 16.58
N VAL A 105 -0.40 11.04 15.41
CA VAL A 105 -1.56 10.18 15.13
C VAL A 105 -1.31 9.40 13.84
N ASP A 106 -1.08 8.11 13.96
CA ASP A 106 -0.81 7.21 12.84
C ASP A 106 -2.00 6.30 12.56
N GLY A 107 -2.57 6.44 11.39
CA GLY A 107 -3.59 5.51 10.88
C GLY A 107 -2.97 4.34 10.11
N ILE A 108 -3.66 3.21 10.12
CA ILE A 108 -3.27 2.08 9.26
C ILE A 108 -3.33 2.47 7.77
N CYS A 109 -2.51 1.81 6.94
CA CYS A 109 -2.54 2.02 5.49
C CYS A 109 -3.94 1.73 4.93
N GLY A 110 -4.48 2.64 4.09
CA GLY A 110 -5.82 2.51 3.51
C GLY A 110 -6.63 3.82 3.50
N GLY A 111 -5.96 4.98 3.54
CA GLY A 111 -6.60 6.30 3.44
C GLY A 111 -6.95 6.95 4.78
N TYR A 112 -6.73 6.28 5.90
CA TYR A 112 -7.08 6.80 7.24
C TYR A 112 -6.31 8.07 7.61
N ASN A 113 -5.03 8.17 7.24
CA ASN A 113 -4.23 9.37 7.50
C ASN A 113 -4.76 10.60 6.74
N LEU A 114 -5.20 10.42 5.48
CA LEU A 114 -5.84 11.48 4.71
C LEU A 114 -7.19 11.87 5.32
N GLN A 115 -7.99 10.89 5.74
CA GLN A 115 -9.27 11.16 6.41
C GLN A 115 -9.06 11.92 7.71
N TRP A 116 -8.05 11.54 8.50
CA TRP A 116 -7.65 12.27 9.70
C TRP A 116 -7.24 13.71 9.39
N ALA A 117 -6.41 13.93 8.37
CA ALA A 117 -5.97 15.25 7.98
C ALA A 117 -7.14 16.15 7.58
N TRP A 118 -8.09 15.65 6.78
CA TRP A 118 -9.29 16.38 6.39
C TRP A 118 -10.22 16.68 7.57
N THR A 119 -10.47 15.68 8.40
CA THR A 119 -11.39 15.81 9.54
C THR A 119 -10.83 16.80 10.58
N SER A 120 -9.56 16.63 10.96
CA SER A 120 -8.92 17.52 11.94
C SER A 120 -8.80 18.94 11.42
N GLY A 121 -8.47 19.13 10.12
CA GLY A 121 -8.42 20.43 9.49
C GLY A 121 -9.78 21.13 9.43
N TYR A 122 -10.83 20.38 9.07
CA TYR A 122 -12.20 20.92 9.04
C TYR A 122 -12.67 21.38 10.43
N LEU A 123 -12.50 20.52 11.45
CA LEU A 123 -12.90 20.83 12.82
C LEU A 123 -12.12 22.00 13.40
N ALA A 124 -10.80 22.01 13.24
CA ALA A 124 -9.96 23.11 13.70
C ALA A 124 -10.35 24.44 13.03
N GLY A 125 -10.68 24.42 11.73
CA GLY A 125 -11.16 25.61 11.02
C GLY A 125 -12.48 26.15 11.55
N GLN A 126 -13.42 25.29 11.94
CA GLN A 126 -14.67 25.70 12.59
C GLN A 126 -14.42 26.35 13.96
N TYR A 127 -13.56 25.75 14.77
CA TYR A 127 -13.22 26.30 16.10
C TYR A 127 -12.46 27.61 15.98
N ALA A 128 -11.48 27.72 15.08
CA ALA A 128 -10.74 28.94 14.84
C ALA A 128 -11.64 30.11 14.43
N ALA A 129 -12.66 29.84 13.60
CA ALA A 129 -13.65 30.85 13.20
C ALA A 129 -14.57 31.28 14.34
N SER A 130 -14.77 30.41 15.33
CA SER A 130 -15.63 30.72 16.51
C SER A 130 -14.87 31.42 17.62
N ASP A 131 -13.54 31.33 17.64
CA ASP A 131 -12.65 31.96 18.62
C ASP A 131 -12.23 33.40 18.18
N SER A 132 -12.74 33.86 17.05
CA SER A 132 -12.53 35.22 16.50
C SER A 132 -13.64 36.15 16.93
#